data_72181316b1d9ab295cb66a236d7c662a
#
_entry.id   72181316b1d9ab295cb66a236d7c662a
#
_cell.length_a   1.000
_cell.length_b   1.000
_cell.length_c   1.000
_cell.angle_alpha   90.00
_cell.angle_beta   90.00
_cell.angle_gamma   90.00
#
_symmetry.space_group_name_H-M   'P 1'
#
loop_
_entity.id
_entity.type
_entity.pdbx_description
1 polymer ?
#
loop_
_entity_poly.entity_id
_entity_poly.type
_entity_poly.pdbx_seq_one_letter_code
_entity_poly.pdbx_strand_id
1 'polypeptide(L)'
;FIYAVLAIFAPIFAPYGEAEVFPEPYAPWSSEHIFGTDQIGRDIFSRMIYGARNTVGIAVATTFLAFLIGGALGLAAAINRSYIDQLLSRAVDVLMAIPSLIFALVLLSIFGSTVINLIIIIAVLDSTRVFRLTRAVAVNVVVMDYVEAAQLLSLIHI
;
A
#
# COMPACT_ATOMS: atom_id res chain seq x y z
N PHE A 1 7.36 -0.90 -14.25
CA PHE A 1 7.30 0.27 -15.11
C PHE A 1 6.10 0.23 -16.08
N ILE A 2 5.94 -0.84 -16.88
CA ILE A 2 4.84 -0.99 -17.87
C ILE A 2 3.47 -0.82 -17.23
N TYR A 3 3.19 -1.50 -16.11
CA TYR A 3 1.91 -1.38 -15.41
C TYR A 3 1.62 0.04 -14.89
N ALA A 4 2.65 0.78 -14.46
CA ALA A 4 2.49 2.16 -14.03
C ALA A 4 2.11 3.08 -15.21
N VAL A 5 2.73 2.87 -16.37
CA VAL A 5 2.38 3.61 -17.60
C VAL A 5 0.96 3.29 -18.04
N LEU A 6 0.57 2.02 -18.06
CA LEU A 6 -0.80 1.60 -18.38
C LEU A 6 -1.83 2.18 -17.39
N ALA A 7 -1.50 2.24 -16.10
CA ALA A 7 -2.37 2.78 -15.08
C ALA A 7 -2.60 4.30 -15.25
N ILE A 8 -1.53 5.07 -15.56
CA ILE A 8 -1.61 6.52 -15.73
C ILE A 8 -2.35 6.88 -17.02
N PHE A 9 -2.03 6.17 -18.10
CA PHE A 9 -2.55 6.45 -19.43
C PHE A 9 -3.70 5.51 -19.85
N ALA A 10 -4.38 4.89 -18.89
CA ALA A 10 -5.49 3.98 -19.15
C ALA A 10 -6.53 4.52 -20.15
N PRO A 11 -6.99 5.77 -20.06
CA PRO A 11 -7.97 6.32 -21.02
C PRO A 11 -7.44 6.47 -22.45
N ILE A 12 -6.11 6.43 -22.66
CA ILE A 12 -5.48 6.55 -23.97
C ILE A 12 -5.26 5.17 -24.59
N PHE A 13 -4.92 4.18 -23.78
CA PHE A 13 -4.62 2.82 -24.24
C PHE A 13 -5.84 1.92 -24.32
N ALA A 14 -6.89 2.19 -23.55
CA ALA A 14 -8.14 1.44 -23.61
C ALA A 14 -8.93 1.83 -24.86
N PRO A 15 -9.29 0.88 -25.73
CA PRO A 15 -10.10 1.16 -26.92
C PRO A 15 -11.51 1.66 -26.58
N TYR A 16 -12.06 1.18 -25.45
CA TYR A 16 -13.42 1.43 -25.01
C TYR A 16 -13.47 1.92 -23.56
N GLY A 17 -14.60 2.50 -23.15
CA GLY A 17 -14.82 2.94 -21.78
C GLY A 17 -14.91 1.76 -20.79
N GLU A 18 -14.53 1.98 -19.52
CA GLU A 18 -14.55 0.94 -18.47
C GLU A 18 -15.93 0.30 -18.29
N ALA A 19 -16.99 1.09 -18.40
CA ALA A 19 -18.39 0.68 -18.18
C ALA A 19 -19.18 0.52 -19.48
N GLU A 20 -18.55 0.64 -20.64
CA GLU A 20 -19.21 0.54 -21.93
C GLU A 20 -19.66 -0.89 -22.18
N VAL A 21 -20.93 -1.07 -22.56
CA VAL A 21 -21.59 -2.37 -22.73
C VAL A 21 -21.96 -2.55 -24.18
N PHE A 22 -21.59 -3.66 -24.78
CA PHE A 22 -21.90 -4.07 -26.13
C PHE A 22 -23.06 -5.07 -26.15
N PRO A 23 -23.81 -5.19 -27.26
CA PRO A 23 -24.98 -6.06 -27.35
C PRO A 23 -24.68 -7.57 -27.22
N GLU A 24 -23.44 -7.98 -27.47
CA GLU A 24 -23.03 -9.39 -27.52
C GLU A 24 -22.22 -9.76 -26.26
N PRO A 25 -22.85 -10.35 -25.21
CA PRO A 25 -22.13 -10.95 -24.09
C PRO A 25 -21.38 -12.21 -24.53
N TYR A 26 -20.23 -12.44 -23.91
CA TYR A 26 -19.35 -13.57 -24.23
C TYR A 26 -18.91 -13.65 -25.71
N ALA A 27 -18.85 -12.50 -26.41
CA ALA A 27 -18.31 -12.49 -27.77
C ALA A 27 -16.86 -13.01 -27.76
N PRO A 28 -16.50 -13.86 -28.74
CA PRO A 28 -15.12 -14.36 -28.86
C PRO A 28 -14.16 -13.23 -29.22
N TRP A 29 -12.85 -13.52 -29.13
CA TRP A 29 -11.83 -12.59 -29.57
C TRP A 29 -12.03 -12.18 -31.04
N SER A 30 -11.86 -10.90 -31.33
CA SER A 30 -12.01 -10.31 -32.65
C SER A 30 -11.08 -9.10 -32.82
N SER A 31 -11.06 -8.52 -34.01
CA SER A 31 -10.34 -7.25 -34.26
C SER A 31 -10.93 -6.06 -33.47
N GLU A 32 -12.20 -6.12 -33.12
CA GLU A 32 -12.89 -5.09 -32.31
C GLU A 32 -12.69 -5.37 -30.80
N HIS A 33 -12.74 -6.63 -30.39
CA HIS A 33 -12.57 -7.06 -29.01
C HIS A 33 -11.41 -8.04 -28.88
N ILE A 34 -10.21 -7.55 -28.58
CA ILE A 34 -8.95 -8.33 -28.56
C ILE A 34 -9.04 -9.57 -27.63
N PHE A 35 -9.72 -9.46 -26.49
CA PHE A 35 -9.95 -10.57 -25.56
C PHE A 35 -11.44 -10.95 -25.43
N GLY A 36 -12.26 -10.49 -26.38
CA GLY A 36 -13.70 -10.69 -26.33
C GLY A 36 -14.40 -9.84 -25.28
N THR A 37 -15.68 -10.18 -25.00
CA THR A 37 -16.52 -9.49 -24.03
C THR A 37 -16.85 -10.36 -22.83
N ASP A 38 -17.15 -9.71 -21.69
CA ASP A 38 -17.55 -10.39 -20.47
C ASP A 38 -19.06 -10.80 -20.48
N GLN A 39 -19.54 -11.33 -19.35
CA GLN A 39 -20.91 -11.80 -19.18
C GLN A 39 -21.99 -10.73 -19.40
N ILE A 40 -21.64 -9.46 -19.37
CA ILE A 40 -22.55 -8.33 -19.59
C ILE A 40 -22.15 -7.51 -20.82
N GLY A 41 -21.29 -8.04 -21.68
CA GLY A 41 -20.91 -7.41 -22.94
C GLY A 41 -19.87 -6.28 -22.82
N ARG A 42 -19.06 -6.22 -21.77
CA ARG A 42 -17.98 -5.24 -21.66
C ARG A 42 -16.68 -5.79 -22.23
N ASP A 43 -15.89 -4.93 -22.88
CA ASP A 43 -14.59 -5.32 -23.44
C ASP A 43 -13.59 -5.70 -22.36
N ILE A 44 -13.09 -6.94 -22.42
CA ILE A 44 -12.17 -7.49 -21.39
C ILE A 44 -10.84 -6.77 -21.43
N PHE A 45 -10.28 -6.43 -22.59
CA PHE A 45 -9.00 -5.76 -22.72
C PHE A 45 -9.03 -4.37 -22.08
N SER A 46 -10.05 -3.56 -22.38
CA SER A 46 -10.23 -2.24 -21.75
C SER A 46 -10.38 -2.34 -20.24
N ARG A 47 -11.14 -3.31 -19.75
CA ARG A 47 -11.29 -3.56 -18.31
C ARG A 47 -9.99 -3.96 -17.62
N MET A 48 -9.12 -4.74 -18.28
CA MET A 48 -7.80 -5.07 -17.74
C MET A 48 -6.92 -3.82 -17.57
N ILE A 49 -6.96 -2.89 -18.54
CA ILE A 49 -6.21 -1.64 -18.47
C ILE A 49 -6.73 -0.74 -17.33
N TYR A 50 -8.05 -0.56 -17.24
CA TYR A 50 -8.66 0.22 -16.13
C TYR A 50 -8.45 -0.47 -14.78
N GLY A 51 -8.50 -1.81 -14.72
CA GLY A 51 -8.19 -2.58 -13.53
C GLY A 51 -6.74 -2.36 -13.05
N ALA A 52 -5.79 -2.24 -13.97
CA ALA A 52 -4.41 -1.89 -13.63
C ALA A 52 -4.33 -0.51 -12.96
N ARG A 53 -5.08 0.49 -13.41
CA ARG A 53 -5.16 1.82 -12.79
C ARG A 53 -5.64 1.75 -11.34
N ASN A 54 -6.72 1.03 -11.09
CA ASN A 54 -7.27 0.87 -9.75
C ASN A 54 -6.27 0.13 -8.81
N THR A 55 -5.69 -0.98 -9.29
CA THR A 55 -4.74 -1.77 -8.53
C THR A 55 -3.47 -0.98 -8.18
N VAL A 56 -2.87 -0.30 -9.16
CA VAL A 56 -1.67 0.52 -8.95
C VAL A 56 -1.98 1.70 -8.03
N GLY A 57 -3.13 2.35 -8.21
CA GLY A 57 -3.57 3.46 -7.34
C GLY A 57 -3.70 3.04 -5.88
N ILE A 58 -4.37 1.92 -5.62
CA ILE A 58 -4.49 1.36 -4.27
C ILE A 58 -3.12 0.98 -3.71
N ALA A 59 -2.27 0.30 -4.49
CA ALA A 59 -0.94 -0.11 -4.06
C ALA A 59 -0.04 1.07 -3.68
N VAL A 60 -0.05 2.14 -4.47
CA VAL A 60 0.72 3.36 -4.18
C VAL A 60 0.21 4.03 -2.90
N ALA A 61 -1.11 4.18 -2.76
CA ALA A 61 -1.71 4.80 -1.58
C ALA A 61 -1.42 4.00 -0.30
N THR A 62 -1.58 2.67 -0.33
CA THR A 62 -1.29 1.79 0.81
C THR A 62 0.19 1.82 1.18
N THR A 63 1.08 1.75 0.20
CA THR A 63 2.52 1.80 0.43
C THR A 63 2.94 3.13 1.04
N PHE A 64 2.48 4.25 0.49
CA PHE A 64 2.78 5.58 1.01
C PHE A 64 2.36 5.72 2.48
N LEU A 65 1.13 5.33 2.82
CA LEU A 65 0.63 5.36 4.18
C LEU A 65 1.39 4.41 5.11
N ALA A 66 1.72 3.21 4.64
CA ALA A 66 2.49 2.24 5.42
C ALA A 66 3.90 2.77 5.76
N PHE A 67 4.57 3.41 4.80
CA PHE A 67 5.87 4.04 5.05
C PHE A 67 5.77 5.26 5.96
N LEU A 68 4.74 6.06 5.80
CA LEU A 68 4.51 7.23 6.67
C LEU A 68 4.30 6.80 8.13
N ILE A 69 3.39 5.85 8.36
CA ILE A 69 3.05 5.37 9.71
C ILE A 69 4.21 4.56 10.29
N GLY A 70 4.67 3.53 9.58
CA GLY A 70 5.71 2.64 10.05
C GLY A 70 7.06 3.32 10.22
N GLY A 71 7.41 4.23 9.29
CA GLY A 71 8.62 5.04 9.36
C GLY A 71 8.61 5.98 10.56
N ALA A 72 7.55 6.76 10.73
CA ALA A 72 7.42 7.69 11.85
C ALA A 72 7.48 6.96 13.21
N LEU A 73 6.71 5.88 13.36
CA LEU A 73 6.71 5.10 14.59
C LEU A 73 8.04 4.38 14.84
N GLY A 74 8.69 3.87 13.78
CA GLY A 74 10.00 3.22 13.87
C GLY A 74 11.11 4.18 14.29
N LEU A 75 11.13 5.40 13.76
CA LEU A 75 12.04 6.47 14.19
C LEU A 75 11.76 6.88 15.63
N ALA A 76 10.49 7.09 15.99
CA ALA A 76 10.10 7.45 17.36
C ALA A 76 10.56 6.39 18.37
N ALA A 77 10.43 5.11 18.05
CA ALA A 77 10.91 4.00 18.88
C ALA A 77 12.44 3.98 19.01
N ALA A 78 13.17 4.27 17.93
CA ALA A 78 14.63 4.26 17.93
C ALA A 78 15.23 5.41 18.76
N ILE A 79 14.59 6.59 18.73
CA ILE A 79 15.02 7.76 19.48
C ILE A 79 14.68 7.60 20.97
N ASN A 80 13.48 7.12 21.27
CA ASN A 80 12.98 6.96 22.64
C ASN A 80 13.13 5.50 23.11
N ARG A 81 14.35 5.11 23.47
CA ARG A 81 14.73 3.73 23.85
C ARG A 81 14.15 3.21 25.18
N SER A 82 13.09 3.80 25.70
CA SER A 82 12.49 3.48 26.98
C SER A 82 11.13 2.76 26.78
N TYR A 83 10.12 3.22 27.48
CA TYR A 83 8.77 2.64 27.47
C TYR A 83 8.09 2.73 26.08
N ILE A 84 8.37 3.77 25.31
CA ILE A 84 7.78 3.97 23.96
C ILE A 84 8.24 2.86 23.02
N ASP A 85 9.56 2.56 23.01
CA ASP A 85 10.08 1.48 22.19
C ASP A 85 9.47 0.12 22.56
N GLN A 86 9.39 -0.18 23.85
CA GLN A 86 8.81 -1.45 24.32
C GLN A 86 7.33 -1.56 23.97
N LEU A 87 6.55 -0.48 24.17
CA LEU A 87 5.12 -0.47 23.87
C LEU A 87 4.84 -0.66 22.38
N LEU A 88 5.52 0.13 21.53
CA LEU A 88 5.34 0.05 20.08
C LEU A 88 5.78 -1.30 19.52
N SER A 89 6.91 -1.82 19.98
CA SER A 89 7.42 -3.13 19.55
C SER A 89 6.46 -4.26 19.95
N ARG A 90 5.91 -4.22 21.17
CA ARG A 90 4.91 -5.21 21.63
C ARG A 90 3.63 -5.14 20.82
N ALA A 91 3.12 -3.92 20.55
CA ALA A 91 1.94 -3.74 19.72
C ALA A 91 2.13 -4.30 18.30
N VAL A 92 3.29 -4.02 17.70
CA VAL A 92 3.65 -4.56 16.39
C VAL A 92 3.79 -6.08 16.41
N ASP A 93 4.40 -6.65 17.46
CA ASP A 93 4.53 -8.11 17.59
C ASP A 93 3.16 -8.80 17.69
N VAL A 94 2.21 -8.21 18.41
CA VAL A 94 0.82 -8.72 18.49
C VAL A 94 0.15 -8.68 17.12
N LEU A 95 0.26 -7.56 16.40
CA LEU A 95 -0.32 -7.44 15.05
C LEU A 95 0.29 -8.44 14.07
N MET A 96 1.59 -8.70 14.17
CA MET A 96 2.30 -9.66 13.30
C MET A 96 2.08 -11.12 13.67
N ALA A 97 1.60 -11.42 14.88
CA ALA A 97 1.26 -12.78 15.30
C ALA A 97 0.02 -13.31 14.58
N ILE A 98 -0.85 -12.43 14.10
CA ILE A 98 -2.06 -12.79 13.37
C ILE A 98 -1.74 -12.83 11.87
N PRO A 99 -2.13 -13.90 11.14
CA PRO A 99 -1.98 -13.92 9.68
C PRO A 99 -2.66 -12.71 9.04
N SER A 100 -1.88 -11.86 8.37
CA SER A 100 -2.31 -10.54 7.88
C SER A 100 -3.53 -10.61 6.97
N LEU A 101 -3.62 -11.64 6.10
CA LEU A 101 -4.77 -11.83 5.22
C LEU A 101 -6.07 -12.09 5.99
N ILE A 102 -6.02 -12.98 6.99
CA ILE A 102 -7.19 -13.31 7.82
C ILE A 102 -7.62 -12.08 8.60
N PHE A 103 -6.66 -11.37 9.20
CA PHE A 103 -6.95 -10.17 9.96
C PHE A 103 -7.55 -9.05 9.09
N ALA A 104 -7.02 -8.84 7.88
CA ALA A 104 -7.58 -7.89 6.93
C ALA A 104 -9.02 -8.23 6.54
N LEU A 105 -9.32 -9.51 6.25
CA LEU A 105 -10.67 -9.93 5.89
C LEU A 105 -11.67 -9.74 7.05
N VAL A 106 -11.28 -10.04 8.28
CA VAL A 106 -12.10 -9.80 9.46
C VAL A 106 -12.39 -8.31 9.65
N LEU A 107 -11.38 -7.45 9.54
CA LEU A 107 -11.56 -6.01 9.67
C LEU A 107 -12.46 -5.45 8.55
N LEU A 108 -12.27 -5.90 7.30
CA LEU A 108 -13.14 -5.50 6.18
C LEU A 108 -14.59 -5.97 6.36
N SER A 109 -14.80 -7.13 6.98
CA SER A 109 -16.15 -7.62 7.32
C SER A 109 -16.85 -6.74 8.35
N ILE A 110 -16.11 -6.18 9.31
CA ILE A 110 -16.64 -5.32 10.39
C ILE A 110 -16.86 -3.89 9.89
N PHE A 111 -15.85 -3.30 9.25
CA PHE A 111 -15.87 -1.88 8.84
C PHE A 111 -16.43 -1.63 7.43
N GLY A 112 -16.71 -2.70 6.70
CA GLY A 112 -17.17 -2.65 5.31
C GLY A 112 -16.02 -2.66 4.29
N SER A 113 -16.32 -3.22 3.10
CA SER A 113 -15.34 -3.46 2.02
C SER A 113 -15.21 -2.26 1.06
N THR A 114 -15.17 -1.03 1.58
CA THR A 114 -14.89 0.15 0.75
C THR A 114 -13.40 0.23 0.38
N VAL A 115 -13.09 0.88 -0.73
CA VAL A 115 -11.69 1.08 -1.17
C VAL A 115 -10.87 1.81 -0.12
N ILE A 116 -11.46 2.77 0.58
CA ILE A 116 -10.80 3.55 1.63
C ILE A 116 -10.46 2.64 2.82
N ASN A 117 -11.41 1.83 3.28
CA ASN A 117 -11.17 0.88 4.37
C ASN A 117 -10.09 -0.13 4.00
N LEU A 118 -10.11 -0.62 2.76
CA LEU A 118 -9.09 -1.52 2.23
C LEU A 118 -7.69 -0.87 2.32
N ILE A 119 -7.55 0.37 1.84
CA ILE A 119 -6.28 1.10 1.88
C ILE A 119 -5.80 1.27 3.31
N ILE A 120 -6.65 1.72 4.22
CA ILE A 120 -6.28 1.97 5.63
C ILE A 120 -5.86 0.66 6.31
N ILE A 121 -6.65 -0.39 6.19
CA ILE A 121 -6.38 -1.68 6.84
C ILE A 121 -5.06 -2.27 6.34
N ILE A 122 -4.85 -2.33 5.02
CA ILE A 122 -3.60 -2.86 4.45
C ILE A 122 -2.42 -1.97 4.85
N ALA A 123 -2.55 -0.64 4.81
CA ALA A 123 -1.49 0.28 5.21
C ALA A 123 -1.07 0.10 6.67
N VAL A 124 -2.02 -0.09 7.59
CA VAL A 124 -1.73 -0.36 9.01
C VAL A 124 -1.01 -1.69 9.17
N LEU A 125 -1.46 -2.75 8.49
CA LEU A 125 -0.81 -4.06 8.58
C LEU A 125 0.61 -4.04 7.99
N ASP A 126 0.81 -3.42 6.84
CA ASP A 126 2.14 -3.32 6.21
C ASP A 126 3.07 -2.35 6.94
N SER A 127 2.52 -1.34 7.64
CA SER A 127 3.31 -0.42 8.47
C SER A 127 4.10 -1.14 9.56
N THR A 128 3.65 -2.31 10.03
CA THR A 128 4.36 -3.13 11.03
C THR A 128 5.72 -3.62 10.52
N ARG A 129 5.80 -4.00 9.24
CA ARG A 129 7.06 -4.41 8.58
C ARG A 129 7.99 -3.22 8.41
N VAL A 130 7.44 -2.08 7.96
CA VAL A 130 8.19 -0.83 7.80
C VAL A 130 8.73 -0.36 9.15
N PHE A 131 7.90 -0.40 10.20
CA PHE A 131 8.31 -0.10 11.57
C PHE A 131 9.53 -0.89 11.99
N ARG A 132 9.52 -2.22 11.84
CA ARG A 132 10.64 -3.08 12.25
C ARG A 132 11.92 -2.76 11.48
N LEU A 133 11.81 -2.55 10.17
CA LEU A 133 12.94 -2.21 9.32
C LEU A 133 13.52 -0.84 9.70
N THR A 134 12.68 0.18 9.79
CA THR A 134 13.08 1.55 10.16
C THR A 134 13.71 1.59 11.53
N ARG A 135 13.10 0.94 12.53
CA ARG A 135 13.64 0.84 13.88
C ARG A 135 15.02 0.18 13.90
N ALA A 136 15.19 -0.96 13.20
CA ALA A 136 16.46 -1.68 13.14
C ALA A 136 17.59 -0.83 12.55
N VAL A 137 17.32 -0.09 11.48
CA VAL A 137 18.30 0.81 10.86
C VAL A 137 18.56 2.02 11.75
N ALA A 138 17.51 2.66 12.26
CA ALA A 138 17.61 3.89 13.05
C ALA A 138 18.35 3.69 14.37
N VAL A 139 18.18 2.55 15.04
CA VAL A 139 18.93 2.22 16.27
C VAL A 139 20.44 2.21 16.03
N ASN A 140 20.89 1.71 14.87
CA ASN A 140 22.30 1.70 14.52
C ASN A 140 22.84 3.11 14.21
N VAL A 141 22.02 3.98 13.62
CA VAL A 141 22.40 5.36 13.29
C VAL A 141 22.48 6.24 14.53
N VAL A 142 21.56 6.09 15.47
CA VAL A 142 21.50 6.91 16.71
C VAL A 142 22.74 6.76 17.59
N VAL A 143 23.47 5.65 17.49
CA VAL A 143 24.69 5.39 18.28
C VAL A 143 25.98 5.78 17.57
N MET A 144 25.94 6.40 16.40
CA MET A 144 27.13 6.81 15.68
C MET A 144 27.73 8.10 16.28
N ASP A 145 29.06 8.15 16.32
CA ASP A 145 29.83 9.25 16.95
C ASP A 145 29.44 10.66 16.46
N TYR A 146 29.07 10.80 15.18
CA TYR A 146 28.65 12.08 14.65
C TYR A 146 27.28 12.55 15.20
N VAL A 147 26.39 11.61 15.57
CA VAL A 147 25.11 11.94 16.20
C VAL A 147 25.34 12.40 17.64
N GLU A 148 26.21 11.73 18.37
CA GLU A 148 26.62 12.15 19.72
C GLU A 148 27.32 13.50 19.70
N ALA A 149 28.22 13.74 18.75
CA ALA A 149 28.86 15.03 18.55
C ALA A 149 27.84 16.16 18.25
N ALA A 150 26.86 15.89 17.41
CA ALA A 150 25.79 16.83 17.08
C ALA A 150 24.90 17.16 18.30
N GLN A 151 24.62 16.17 19.15
CA GLN A 151 23.89 16.38 20.41
C GLN A 151 24.69 17.24 21.39
N LEU A 152 26.01 16.97 21.56
CA LEU A 152 26.89 17.74 22.44
C LEU A 152 27.05 19.19 21.99
N LEU A 153 27.07 19.44 20.70
CA LEU A 153 27.11 20.77 20.10
C LEU A 153 25.77 21.49 20.10
N SER A 154 24.72 20.89 20.66
CA SER A 154 23.34 21.43 20.68
C SER A 154 22.80 21.80 19.30
N LEU A 155 23.32 21.22 18.22
CA LEU A 155 22.90 21.49 16.83
C LEU A 155 21.47 21.02 16.55
N ILE A 156 20.91 20.17 17.40
CA ILE A 156 19.53 19.67 17.27
C ILE A 156 18.50 20.65 17.84
N HIS A 157 18.94 21.66 18.60
CA HIS A 157 18.08 22.66 19.20
C HIS A 157 18.13 24.05 18.52
N ILE A 158 18.78 24.13 17.38
CA ILE A 158 18.72 25.29 16.48
C ILE A 158 17.76 24.96 15.33
#